data_0e670d67016cc14d9937affc29ea94e2
#
_entry.id   0e670d67016cc14d9937affc29ea94e2
#
_cell.length_a   1.000
_cell.length_b   1.000
_cell.length_c   1.000
_cell.angle_alpha   90.00
_cell.angle_beta   90.00
_cell.angle_gamma   90.00
#
_symmetry.space_group_name_H-M   'P 1'
#
loop_
_entity.id
_entity.type
_entity.pdbx_description
1 polymer ?
#
loop_
_entity_poly.entity_id
_entity_poly.type
_entity_poly.pdbx_seq_one_letter_code
_entity_poly.pdbx_strand_id
1 'polypeptide(L)'
;MEWLEATCASAPNRLTAMTPTEHLDNSAPKRVEQLIRQAEHSGASDIHLQMIGKAAEVAFRLDGVMIPISTLAEDVAERVFGRIKFLARLKTYQDSLPQDGRIDKATVGAQNDIRVATYPTVTGEKIVVRLFASSVTKSLRELDYPAEVCNELESFLRRNSGLLLLTGPAGSGKTTTIYSCLRFLAELGGRHVITVEDPVEQIIPGIMQTEINEARALTFAKAARHLLRQDPQTLVIGEIRDEETANIAVHAALTGHMVIATLHAGSCQGVFERLLLMCEDSYAVVSAVQLVLNQRLIRRRCQHCSGVPCSVCLSTGYHGRIPLVEWFRVETTMRAKIRNHGPGVIEPQGSLAQAARELLDRQLSDESEVKRVLG
;
A
#
# COMPACT_ATOMS: atom_id res chain seq x y z
N MET A 1 -42.91 35.78 -14.89
CA MET A 1 -41.77 35.90 -13.96
C MET A 1 -42.10 35.02 -12.78
N GLU A 2 -41.85 33.74 -12.93
CA GLU A 2 -42.02 32.75 -11.88
C GLU A 2 -40.77 31.88 -11.91
N TRP A 3 -39.98 31.94 -10.85
CA TRP A 3 -38.85 31.06 -10.64
C TRP A 3 -39.29 29.92 -9.75
N LEU A 4 -39.26 28.74 -10.32
CA LEU A 4 -39.56 27.47 -9.67
C LEU A 4 -38.55 27.15 -8.55
N GLU A 5 -39.07 26.99 -7.35
CA GLU A 5 -38.41 26.38 -6.20
C GLU A 5 -38.17 24.89 -6.49
N ALA A 6 -36.90 24.48 -6.56
CA ALA A 6 -36.53 23.09 -6.57
C ALA A 6 -36.33 22.62 -5.12
N THR A 7 -37.31 21.90 -4.62
CA THR A 7 -37.29 21.22 -3.33
C THR A 7 -36.19 20.16 -3.28
N CYS A 8 -35.24 20.38 -2.38
CA CYS A 8 -34.23 19.42 -2.00
C CYS A 8 -34.89 18.27 -1.22
N ALA A 9 -35.07 17.11 -1.86
CA ALA A 9 -35.58 15.90 -1.20
C ALA A 9 -34.49 15.30 -0.35
N SER A 10 -34.62 15.39 0.97
CA SER A 10 -33.81 14.74 1.97
C SER A 10 -33.95 13.23 1.87
N ALA A 11 -32.80 12.53 1.65
CA ALA A 11 -32.72 11.10 1.79
C ALA A 11 -32.95 10.68 3.26
N PRO A 12 -33.70 9.60 3.52
CA PRO A 12 -33.98 9.17 4.87
C PRO A 12 -32.73 8.52 5.49
N ASN A 13 -32.22 9.17 6.50
CA ASN A 13 -31.24 8.65 7.44
C ASN A 13 -31.90 7.55 8.30
N ARG A 14 -31.84 6.29 7.89
CA ARG A 14 -32.21 5.14 8.72
C ARG A 14 -30.97 4.41 9.20
N LEU A 15 -30.29 5.00 10.17
CA LEU A 15 -29.46 4.27 11.12
C LEU A 15 -30.42 3.51 12.03
N THR A 16 -30.70 2.24 11.74
CA THR A 16 -31.32 1.33 12.69
C THR A 16 -30.36 1.14 13.86
N ALA A 17 -30.73 1.72 14.98
CA ALA A 17 -30.08 1.55 16.28
C ALA A 17 -30.01 0.04 16.60
N MET A 18 -28.80 -0.47 16.78
CA MET A 18 -28.59 -1.74 17.47
C MET A 18 -29.03 -1.55 18.92
N THR A 19 -29.90 -2.44 19.39
CA THR A 19 -30.41 -2.47 20.73
C THR A 19 -29.30 -2.50 21.78
N PRO A 20 -29.39 -1.68 22.85
CA PRO A 20 -28.42 -1.70 23.92
C PRO A 20 -28.86 -2.69 25.01
N THR A 21 -28.24 -3.86 25.10
CA THR A 21 -28.26 -4.66 26.35
C THR A 21 -27.10 -5.65 26.35
N GLU A 22 -25.95 -5.14 26.71
CA GLU A 22 -24.98 -5.84 27.57
C GLU A 22 -24.30 -4.76 28.40
N HIS A 23 -24.24 -4.94 29.71
CA HIS A 23 -23.38 -4.16 30.60
C HIS A 23 -21.93 -4.40 30.25
N LEU A 24 -21.47 -3.81 29.13
CA LEU A 24 -20.10 -3.77 28.74
C LEU A 24 -19.34 -2.95 29.76
N ASP A 25 -18.42 -3.62 30.42
CA ASP A 25 -17.43 -2.98 31.28
C ASP A 25 -16.74 -1.87 30.47
N ASN A 26 -17.14 -0.64 30.66
CA ASN A 26 -16.77 0.55 29.88
C ASN A 26 -15.36 1.05 30.23
N SER A 27 -14.50 0.15 30.75
CA SER A 27 -13.11 0.50 31.04
C SER A 27 -12.31 0.75 29.76
N ALA A 28 -11.47 1.78 29.77
CA ALA A 28 -10.63 2.15 28.63
C ALA A 28 -9.78 0.99 28.08
N PRO A 29 -9.17 0.10 28.92
CA PRO A 29 -8.45 -1.05 28.45
C PRO A 29 -9.29 -1.96 27.53
N LYS A 30 -10.47 -2.37 28.00
CA LYS A 30 -11.37 -3.24 27.23
C LYS A 30 -11.85 -2.57 25.94
N ARG A 31 -12.11 -1.26 25.98
CA ARG A 31 -12.54 -0.51 24.81
C ARG A 31 -11.45 -0.45 23.73
N VAL A 32 -10.19 -0.23 24.12
CA VAL A 32 -9.05 -0.25 23.19
C VAL A 32 -8.88 -1.64 22.56
N GLU A 33 -8.93 -2.71 23.39
CA GLU A 33 -8.84 -4.08 22.87
C GLU A 33 -9.97 -4.42 21.91
N GLN A 34 -11.21 -4.01 22.22
CA GLN A 34 -12.36 -4.21 21.33
C GLN A 34 -12.19 -3.49 19.99
N LEU A 35 -11.74 -2.22 20.00
CA LEU A 35 -11.47 -1.47 18.77
C LEU A 35 -10.42 -2.15 17.92
N ILE A 36 -9.32 -2.61 18.52
CA ILE A 36 -8.25 -3.30 17.81
C ILE A 36 -8.77 -4.62 17.23
N ARG A 37 -9.44 -5.46 18.01
CA ARG A 37 -10.00 -6.73 17.54
C ARG A 37 -11.03 -6.55 16.42
N GLN A 38 -11.92 -5.56 16.57
CA GLN A 38 -12.92 -5.23 15.55
C GLN A 38 -12.24 -4.80 14.24
N ALA A 39 -11.21 -3.96 14.33
CA ALA A 39 -10.45 -3.48 13.19
C ALA A 39 -9.70 -4.63 12.50
N GLU A 40 -9.01 -5.50 13.26
CA GLU A 40 -8.34 -6.69 12.70
C GLU A 40 -9.32 -7.65 12.03
N HIS A 41 -10.45 -7.94 12.70
CA HIS A 41 -11.48 -8.84 12.15
C HIS A 41 -12.09 -8.32 10.85
N SER A 42 -12.23 -7.00 10.72
CA SER A 42 -12.75 -6.37 9.50
C SER A 42 -11.68 -6.12 8.42
N GLY A 43 -10.41 -6.46 8.69
CA GLY A 43 -9.30 -6.22 7.76
C GLY A 43 -8.90 -4.76 7.61
N ALA A 44 -9.15 -3.94 8.64
CA ALA A 44 -8.73 -2.54 8.64
C ALA A 44 -7.20 -2.41 8.68
N SER A 45 -6.66 -1.47 7.91
CA SER A 45 -5.23 -1.13 7.95
C SER A 45 -4.91 -0.12 9.06
N ASP A 46 -5.84 0.80 9.34
CA ASP A 46 -5.65 1.84 10.33
C ASP A 46 -6.95 2.10 11.11
N ILE A 47 -6.82 2.43 12.40
CA ILE A 47 -7.88 3.02 13.23
C ILE A 47 -7.54 4.50 13.38
N HIS A 48 -8.47 5.36 13.05
CA HIS A 48 -8.35 6.80 13.24
C HIS A 48 -9.29 7.23 14.37
N LEU A 49 -8.74 7.92 15.36
CA LEU A 49 -9.50 8.56 16.42
C LEU A 49 -9.22 10.06 16.36
N GLN A 50 -10.25 10.87 16.28
CA GLN A 50 -10.13 12.33 16.15
C GLN A 50 -11.04 13.02 17.16
N MET A 51 -10.46 13.81 18.05
CA MET A 51 -11.25 14.70 18.92
C MET A 51 -11.90 15.80 18.09
N ILE A 52 -13.21 15.98 18.26
CA ILE A 52 -13.99 17.04 17.65
C ILE A 52 -14.90 17.65 18.72
N GLY A 53 -14.43 18.72 19.35
CA GLY A 53 -15.12 19.35 20.48
C GLY A 53 -15.20 18.38 21.67
N LYS A 54 -16.43 18.05 22.08
CA LYS A 54 -16.71 17.16 23.23
C LYS A 54 -16.97 15.71 22.85
N ALA A 55 -16.42 15.25 21.76
CA ALA A 55 -16.54 13.87 21.31
C ALA A 55 -15.32 13.45 20.50
N ALA A 56 -15.09 12.15 20.36
CA ALA A 56 -14.11 11.64 19.42
C ALA A 56 -14.80 10.77 18.35
N GLU A 57 -14.52 11.06 17.08
CA GLU A 57 -14.90 10.19 15.99
C GLU A 57 -13.90 9.05 15.86
N VAL A 58 -14.43 7.84 15.66
CA VAL A 58 -13.65 6.64 15.37
C VAL A 58 -13.97 6.19 13.96
N ALA A 59 -12.96 6.08 13.12
CA ALA A 59 -13.08 5.59 11.77
C ALA A 59 -12.02 4.51 11.47
N PHE A 60 -12.38 3.52 10.67
CA PHE A 60 -11.45 2.50 10.18
C PHE A 60 -11.08 2.79 8.72
N ARG A 61 -9.84 2.52 8.36
CA ARG A 61 -9.44 2.48 6.96
C ARG A 61 -9.61 1.05 6.44
N LEU A 62 -10.71 0.82 5.72
CA LEU A 62 -11.04 -0.46 5.09
C LEU A 62 -10.77 -0.37 3.59
N ASP A 63 -9.93 -1.27 3.08
CA ASP A 63 -9.63 -1.33 1.65
C ASP A 63 -9.23 0.03 1.03
N GLY A 64 -8.52 0.86 1.82
CA GLY A 64 -8.04 2.18 1.43
C GLY A 64 -9.05 3.32 1.63
N VAL A 65 -10.29 3.04 2.07
CA VAL A 65 -11.35 4.05 2.29
C VAL A 65 -11.61 4.22 3.79
N MET A 66 -11.85 5.47 4.20
CA MET A 66 -12.20 5.79 5.60
C MET A 66 -13.69 5.52 5.83
N ILE A 67 -13.99 4.66 6.79
CA ILE A 67 -15.37 4.27 7.16
C ILE A 67 -15.61 4.70 8.61
N PRO A 68 -16.59 5.59 8.86
CA PRO A 68 -17.00 5.93 10.22
C PRO A 68 -17.55 4.70 10.93
N ILE A 69 -17.11 4.47 12.16
CA ILE A 69 -17.52 3.30 12.97
C ILE A 69 -18.36 3.72 14.16
N SER A 70 -17.92 4.69 14.93
CA SER A 70 -18.61 5.15 16.14
C SER A 70 -18.13 6.51 16.59
N THR A 71 -18.85 7.07 17.54
CA THR A 71 -18.45 8.29 18.26
C THR A 71 -18.31 7.96 19.74
N LEU A 72 -17.26 8.45 20.39
CA LEU A 72 -17.00 8.33 21.82
C LEU A 72 -17.34 9.65 22.49
N ALA A 73 -18.04 9.60 23.62
CA ALA A 73 -18.23 10.76 24.49
C ALA A 73 -16.89 11.23 25.07
N GLU A 74 -16.79 12.53 25.40
CA GLU A 74 -15.54 13.19 25.83
C GLU A 74 -14.78 12.41 26.92
N ASP A 75 -15.47 12.04 27.98
CA ASP A 75 -14.89 11.31 29.13
C ASP A 75 -14.36 9.90 28.77
N VAL A 76 -15.01 9.23 27.82
CA VAL A 76 -14.57 7.92 27.29
C VAL A 76 -13.39 8.12 26.33
N ALA A 77 -13.48 9.13 25.48
CA ALA A 77 -12.44 9.44 24.49
C ALA A 77 -11.11 9.77 25.18
N GLU A 78 -11.10 10.66 26.18
CA GLU A 78 -9.90 11.01 26.92
C GLU A 78 -9.23 9.79 27.56
N ARG A 79 -10.02 8.90 28.17
CA ARG A 79 -9.50 7.67 28.77
C ARG A 79 -8.94 6.69 27.71
N VAL A 80 -9.60 6.58 26.54
CA VAL A 80 -9.14 5.74 25.42
C VAL A 80 -7.84 6.29 24.84
N PHE A 81 -7.76 7.61 24.60
CA PHE A 81 -6.56 8.28 24.11
C PHE A 81 -5.39 8.10 25.09
N GLY A 82 -5.61 8.39 26.37
CA GLY A 82 -4.61 8.17 27.42
C GLY A 82 -4.13 6.72 27.48
N ARG A 83 -5.05 5.74 27.35
CA ARG A 83 -4.69 4.31 27.32
C ARG A 83 -3.87 3.93 26.11
N ILE A 84 -4.22 4.40 24.91
CA ILE A 84 -3.45 4.14 23.69
C ILE A 84 -2.04 4.74 23.81
N LYS A 85 -1.92 5.99 24.27
CA LYS A 85 -0.63 6.67 24.50
C LYS A 85 0.22 5.91 25.51
N PHE A 86 -0.38 5.48 26.62
CA PHE A 86 0.31 4.67 27.64
C PHE A 86 0.86 3.36 27.07
N LEU A 87 0.04 2.61 26.32
CA LEU A 87 0.44 1.35 25.69
C LEU A 87 1.55 1.54 24.67
N ALA A 88 1.51 2.64 23.92
CA ALA A 88 2.53 3.01 22.93
C ALA A 88 3.79 3.66 23.55
N ARG A 89 3.86 3.77 24.89
CA ARG A 89 4.95 4.42 25.65
C ARG A 89 5.15 5.89 25.29
N LEU A 90 4.06 6.57 24.94
CA LEU A 90 4.03 8.01 24.66
C LEU A 90 3.75 8.80 25.93
N LYS A 91 4.06 10.11 25.90
CA LYS A 91 3.75 11.02 27.02
C LYS A 91 2.26 11.31 27.03
N THR A 92 1.54 10.77 28.04
CA THR A 92 0.08 10.88 28.14
C THR A 92 -0.41 12.30 28.45
N TYR A 93 0.44 13.12 29.09
CA TYR A 93 0.15 14.51 29.47
C TYR A 93 0.49 15.53 28.36
N GLN A 94 1.08 15.10 27.26
CA GLN A 94 1.51 15.95 26.14
C GLN A 94 0.62 15.68 24.92
N ASP A 95 -0.23 16.64 24.61
CA ASP A 95 -1.17 16.62 23.49
C ASP A 95 -0.87 17.68 22.42
N SER A 96 0.09 18.58 22.73
CA SER A 96 0.45 19.73 21.91
C SER A 96 1.58 19.48 20.90
N LEU A 97 2.21 18.29 20.94
CA LEU A 97 3.29 17.90 20.01
C LEU A 97 3.02 16.52 19.41
N PRO A 98 3.43 16.31 18.14
CA PRO A 98 3.40 15.00 17.53
C PRO A 98 4.24 14.00 18.31
N GLN A 99 3.76 12.77 18.39
CA GLN A 99 4.48 11.66 19.02
C GLN A 99 4.26 10.39 18.20
N ASP A 100 5.30 9.56 18.11
CA ASP A 100 5.28 8.25 17.48
C ASP A 100 5.68 7.18 18.48
N GLY A 101 4.97 6.05 18.46
CA GLY A 101 5.22 4.94 19.36
C GLY A 101 4.77 3.61 18.81
N ARG A 102 4.99 2.55 19.62
CA ARG A 102 4.67 1.18 19.24
C ARG A 102 4.01 0.46 20.41
N ILE A 103 2.96 -0.30 20.11
CA ILE A 103 2.31 -1.21 21.06
C ILE A 103 2.74 -2.63 20.70
N ASP A 104 3.29 -3.35 21.66
CA ASP A 104 3.61 -4.77 21.52
C ASP A 104 2.31 -5.58 21.42
N LYS A 105 2.24 -6.47 20.43
CA LYS A 105 1.08 -7.32 20.14
C LYS A 105 0.61 -8.12 21.35
N ALA A 106 1.52 -8.61 22.16
CA ALA A 106 1.18 -9.41 23.35
C ALA A 106 0.40 -8.61 24.39
N THR A 107 0.59 -7.28 24.42
CA THR A 107 -0.04 -6.39 25.42
C THR A 107 -1.55 -6.21 25.17
N VAL A 108 -1.99 -6.30 23.93
CA VAL A 108 -3.39 -6.07 23.51
C VAL A 108 -4.02 -7.27 22.82
N GLY A 109 -3.29 -8.40 22.76
CA GLY A 109 -3.74 -9.62 22.07
C GLY A 109 -3.93 -9.44 20.57
N ALA A 110 -3.15 -8.55 19.95
CA ALA A 110 -3.15 -8.30 18.51
C ALA A 110 -2.34 -9.37 17.75
N GLN A 111 -2.59 -9.49 16.45
CA GLN A 111 -1.85 -10.41 15.59
C GLN A 111 -0.40 -9.95 15.36
N ASN A 112 -0.20 -8.65 15.23
CA ASN A 112 1.11 -8.02 15.00
C ASN A 112 1.30 -6.82 15.91
N ASP A 113 2.55 -6.33 15.97
CA ASP A 113 2.84 -5.08 16.64
C ASP A 113 2.14 -3.91 15.93
N ILE A 114 1.79 -2.90 16.70
CA ILE A 114 0.96 -1.79 16.25
C ILE A 114 1.78 -0.50 16.32
N ARG A 115 1.79 0.29 15.24
CA ARG A 115 2.33 1.66 15.28
C ARG A 115 1.25 2.65 15.67
N VAL A 116 1.62 3.62 16.49
CA VAL A 116 0.73 4.69 16.94
C VAL A 116 1.40 6.03 16.65
N ALA A 117 0.68 6.89 15.95
CA ALA A 117 1.08 8.28 15.74
C ALA A 117 0.00 9.20 16.34
N THR A 118 0.44 10.23 17.06
CA THR A 118 -0.45 11.28 17.57
C THR A 118 -0.10 12.62 16.96
N TYR A 119 -1.11 13.45 16.75
CA TYR A 119 -0.91 14.78 16.17
C TYR A 119 -1.91 15.77 16.75
N PRO A 120 -1.47 16.97 17.19
CA PRO A 120 -2.36 18.04 17.62
C PRO A 120 -3.10 18.63 16.41
N THR A 121 -4.40 18.85 16.56
CA THR A 121 -5.22 19.54 15.57
C THR A 121 -5.98 20.69 16.22
N VAL A 122 -6.57 21.58 15.40
CA VAL A 122 -7.36 22.71 15.90
C VAL A 122 -8.57 22.26 16.71
N THR A 123 -9.12 21.07 16.43
CA THR A 123 -10.31 20.53 17.12
C THR A 123 -9.98 19.61 18.29
N GLY A 124 -8.71 19.32 18.52
CA GLY A 124 -8.20 18.40 19.55
C GLY A 124 -7.16 17.42 19.00
N GLU A 125 -6.74 16.47 19.83
CA GLU A 125 -5.75 15.48 19.44
C GLU A 125 -6.32 14.46 18.45
N LYS A 126 -5.48 14.05 17.51
CA LYS A 126 -5.74 12.92 16.60
C LYS A 126 -4.78 11.78 16.91
N ILE A 127 -5.30 10.56 16.95
CA ILE A 127 -4.49 9.35 17.04
C ILE A 127 -4.76 8.47 15.81
N VAL A 128 -3.69 7.96 15.21
CA VAL A 128 -3.74 6.94 14.16
C VAL A 128 -3.04 5.69 14.70
N VAL A 129 -3.79 4.60 14.74
CA VAL A 129 -3.30 3.28 15.14
C VAL A 129 -3.18 2.43 13.88
N ARG A 130 -1.95 2.21 13.40
CA ARG A 130 -1.69 1.41 12.21
C ARG A 130 -1.51 -0.05 12.59
N LEU A 131 -2.40 -0.87 12.04
CA LEU A 131 -2.38 -2.31 12.18
C LEU A 131 -1.54 -2.90 11.05
N PHE A 132 -0.51 -3.66 11.39
CA PHE A 132 0.18 -4.42 10.36
C PHE A 132 -0.70 -5.60 9.96
N ALA A 133 -1.03 -5.71 8.69
CA ALA A 133 -1.72 -6.89 8.19
C ALA A 133 -0.91 -8.14 8.56
N SER A 134 -1.61 -9.21 8.95
CA SER A 134 -0.98 -10.53 9.14
C SER A 134 -0.24 -10.89 7.85
N SER A 135 1.09 -10.93 7.95
CA SER A 135 1.96 -11.01 6.79
C SER A 135 2.11 -12.46 6.31
N VAL A 136 1.03 -13.05 5.83
CA VAL A 136 1.20 -14.18 4.93
C VAL A 136 1.62 -13.61 3.59
N THR A 137 2.91 -13.70 3.28
CA THR A 137 3.41 -13.28 1.97
C THR A 137 2.74 -14.12 0.90
N LYS A 138 1.95 -13.48 0.05
CA LYS A 138 1.29 -14.14 -1.08
C LYS A 138 2.34 -14.64 -2.07
N SER A 139 2.11 -15.80 -2.68
CA SER A 139 2.82 -16.20 -3.88
C SER A 139 2.41 -15.33 -5.06
N LEU A 140 3.18 -15.31 -6.16
CA LEU A 140 2.83 -14.55 -7.38
C LEU A 140 1.46 -14.93 -7.93
N ARG A 141 1.07 -16.21 -7.81
CA ARG A 141 -0.22 -16.72 -8.28
C ARG A 141 -1.40 -16.33 -7.40
N GLU A 142 -1.15 -15.98 -6.14
CA GLU A 142 -2.16 -15.51 -5.18
C GLU A 142 -2.38 -13.98 -5.22
N LEU A 143 -1.67 -13.26 -6.10
CA LEU A 143 -1.82 -11.80 -6.25
C LEU A 143 -3.10 -11.37 -6.97
N ASP A 144 -3.91 -12.32 -7.47
CA ASP A 144 -5.09 -12.04 -8.31
C ASP A 144 -4.74 -11.28 -9.62
N TYR A 145 -3.50 -11.41 -10.12
CA TYR A 145 -3.10 -10.87 -11.42
C TYR A 145 -3.61 -11.74 -12.58
N PRO A 146 -3.78 -11.15 -13.78
CA PRO A 146 -3.91 -11.94 -14.99
C PRO A 146 -2.75 -12.94 -15.14
N ALA A 147 -3.04 -14.14 -15.67
CA ALA A 147 -2.04 -15.20 -15.81
C ALA A 147 -0.81 -14.76 -16.61
N GLU A 148 -1.01 -13.91 -17.63
CA GLU A 148 0.05 -13.34 -18.46
C GLU A 148 1.01 -12.49 -17.62
N VAL A 149 0.51 -11.64 -16.74
CA VAL A 149 1.34 -10.82 -15.85
C VAL A 149 2.16 -11.69 -14.90
N CYS A 150 1.55 -12.73 -14.32
CA CYS A 150 2.26 -13.69 -13.47
C CYS A 150 3.39 -14.39 -14.25
N ASN A 151 3.11 -14.83 -15.49
CA ASN A 151 4.10 -15.49 -16.34
C ASN A 151 5.26 -14.56 -16.71
N GLU A 152 4.98 -13.29 -17.02
CA GLU A 152 6.01 -12.29 -17.28
C GLU A 152 6.88 -11.99 -16.05
N LEU A 153 6.26 -11.88 -14.87
CA LEU A 153 7.00 -11.73 -13.62
C LEU A 153 7.90 -12.95 -13.36
N GLU A 154 7.37 -14.17 -13.45
CA GLU A 154 8.14 -15.39 -13.27
C GLU A 154 9.27 -15.52 -14.30
N SER A 155 8.99 -15.16 -15.57
CA SER A 155 9.98 -15.14 -16.63
C SER A 155 11.11 -14.15 -16.34
N PHE A 156 10.76 -12.93 -15.87
CA PHE A 156 11.75 -11.94 -15.47
C PHE A 156 12.59 -12.43 -14.27
N LEU A 157 11.95 -12.95 -13.23
CA LEU A 157 12.62 -13.41 -12.00
C LEU A 157 13.57 -14.61 -12.22
N ARG A 158 13.45 -15.33 -13.34
CA ARG A 158 14.39 -16.38 -13.75
C ARG A 158 15.60 -15.85 -14.52
N ARG A 159 15.60 -14.58 -14.93
CA ARG A 159 16.73 -13.96 -15.63
C ARG A 159 17.89 -13.69 -14.69
N ASN A 160 19.06 -13.45 -15.25
CA ASN A 160 20.26 -13.11 -14.48
C ASN A 160 20.42 -11.58 -14.31
N SER A 161 19.85 -10.78 -15.21
CA SER A 161 20.01 -9.32 -15.19
C SER A 161 18.82 -8.59 -15.78
N GLY A 162 18.77 -7.29 -15.53
CA GLY A 162 17.75 -6.36 -16.04
C GLY A 162 16.99 -5.67 -14.91
N LEU A 163 16.18 -4.67 -15.26
CA LEU A 163 15.44 -3.83 -14.33
C LEU A 163 13.93 -4.09 -14.47
N LEU A 164 13.31 -4.52 -13.37
CA LEU A 164 11.86 -4.54 -13.18
C LEU A 164 11.45 -3.31 -12.38
N LEU A 165 10.48 -2.57 -12.88
CA LEU A 165 9.92 -1.39 -12.21
C LEU A 165 8.46 -1.58 -11.87
N LEU A 166 8.13 -1.38 -10.61
CA LEU A 166 6.76 -1.36 -10.11
C LEU A 166 6.37 0.10 -9.85
N THR A 167 5.25 0.54 -10.42
CA THR A 167 4.76 1.91 -10.25
C THR A 167 3.30 1.96 -9.84
N GLY A 168 2.86 3.12 -9.40
CA GLY A 168 1.50 3.40 -8.93
C GLY A 168 1.50 4.23 -7.65
N PRO A 169 0.34 4.75 -7.22
CA PRO A 169 0.21 5.55 -6.00
C PRO A 169 0.54 4.75 -4.73
N ALA A 170 0.61 5.47 -3.61
CA ALA A 170 0.69 4.83 -2.30
C ALA A 170 -0.52 3.89 -2.10
N GLY A 171 -0.30 2.72 -1.51
CA GLY A 171 -1.35 1.72 -1.28
C GLY A 171 -1.83 0.96 -2.53
N SER A 172 -1.13 1.06 -3.68
CA SER A 172 -1.48 0.30 -4.89
C SER A 172 -1.03 -1.17 -4.90
N GLY A 173 -0.36 -1.63 -3.83
CA GLY A 173 0.07 -3.03 -3.70
C GLY A 173 1.50 -3.31 -4.16
N LYS A 174 2.31 -2.30 -4.47
CA LYS A 174 3.72 -2.47 -4.91
C LYS A 174 4.54 -3.31 -3.92
N THR A 175 4.47 -2.99 -2.64
CA THR A 175 5.16 -3.73 -1.57
C THR A 175 4.75 -5.20 -1.56
N THR A 176 3.45 -5.50 -1.64
CA THR A 176 2.95 -6.88 -1.71
C THR A 176 3.53 -7.63 -2.90
N THR A 177 3.62 -6.98 -4.07
CA THR A 177 4.21 -7.58 -5.26
C THR A 177 5.71 -7.83 -5.10
N ILE A 178 6.46 -6.86 -4.52
CA ILE A 178 7.88 -7.06 -4.20
C ILE A 178 8.07 -8.28 -3.29
N TYR A 179 7.31 -8.37 -2.21
CA TYR A 179 7.42 -9.48 -1.28
C TYR A 179 7.06 -10.83 -1.91
N SER A 180 6.08 -10.85 -2.83
CA SER A 180 5.78 -12.05 -3.64
C SER A 180 6.92 -12.42 -4.57
N CYS A 181 7.62 -11.43 -5.17
CA CYS A 181 8.84 -11.66 -5.96
C CYS A 181 9.98 -12.18 -5.09
N LEU A 182 10.18 -11.61 -3.89
CA LEU A 182 11.20 -12.04 -2.93
C LEU A 182 10.95 -13.48 -2.46
N ARG A 183 9.70 -13.82 -2.15
CA ARG A 183 9.31 -15.19 -1.82
C ARG A 183 9.63 -16.16 -2.96
N PHE A 184 9.26 -15.80 -4.18
CA PHE A 184 9.57 -16.62 -5.36
C PHE A 184 11.08 -16.84 -5.52
N LEU A 185 11.90 -15.79 -5.35
CA LEU A 185 13.36 -15.87 -5.42
C LEU A 185 13.96 -16.71 -4.30
N ALA A 186 13.44 -16.60 -3.09
CA ALA A 186 13.85 -17.42 -1.94
C ALA A 186 13.53 -18.91 -2.17
N GLU A 187 12.34 -19.24 -2.70
CA GLU A 187 11.92 -20.59 -3.05
C GLU A 187 12.72 -21.18 -4.22
N LEU A 188 13.07 -20.34 -5.21
CA LEU A 188 13.92 -20.75 -6.34
C LEU A 188 15.33 -21.12 -5.88
N GLY A 189 15.84 -20.42 -4.86
CA GLY A 189 17.18 -20.64 -4.30
C GLY A 189 18.33 -20.30 -5.25
N GLY A 190 19.57 -20.52 -4.76
CA GLY A 190 20.79 -20.39 -5.57
C GLY A 190 21.18 -18.95 -5.96
N ARG A 191 20.55 -17.92 -5.36
CA ARG A 191 20.88 -16.52 -5.60
C ARG A 191 21.06 -15.75 -4.29
N HIS A 192 22.06 -14.89 -4.26
CA HIS A 192 22.21 -13.90 -3.19
C HIS A 192 21.31 -12.71 -3.49
N VAL A 193 20.20 -12.62 -2.76
CA VAL A 193 19.19 -11.56 -2.91
C VAL A 193 19.35 -10.58 -1.75
N ILE A 194 19.50 -9.30 -2.09
CA ILE A 194 19.64 -8.23 -1.10
C ILE A 194 18.57 -7.17 -1.33
N THR A 195 17.97 -6.65 -0.24
CA THR A 195 16.99 -5.56 -0.32
C THR A 195 17.45 -4.33 0.45
N VAL A 196 16.95 -3.17 0.00
CA VAL A 196 17.02 -1.88 0.71
C VAL A 196 15.59 -1.34 0.82
N GLU A 197 15.09 -1.21 2.03
CA GLU A 197 13.68 -0.92 2.31
C GLU A 197 13.51 0.23 3.34
N ASP A 198 12.37 0.89 3.34
CA ASP A 198 12.04 1.98 4.26
C ASP A 198 10.55 1.93 4.70
N PRO A 199 10.26 1.17 5.77
CA PRO A 199 11.05 0.19 6.48
C PRO A 199 10.93 -1.24 5.88
N VAL A 200 11.62 -2.22 6.48
CA VAL A 200 11.37 -3.66 6.25
C VAL A 200 10.02 -4.03 6.87
N GLU A 201 9.05 -4.43 6.03
CA GLU A 201 7.70 -4.79 6.49
C GLU A 201 7.63 -6.22 7.05
N GLN A 202 8.45 -7.13 6.51
CA GLN A 202 8.49 -8.53 6.91
C GLN A 202 9.87 -9.13 6.65
N ILE A 203 10.35 -9.95 7.57
CA ILE A 203 11.59 -10.71 7.39
C ILE A 203 11.31 -11.95 6.54
N ILE A 204 12.07 -12.12 5.44
CA ILE A 204 12.01 -13.30 4.57
C ILE A 204 13.26 -14.13 4.78
N PRO A 205 13.13 -15.39 5.24
CA PRO A 205 14.28 -16.29 5.39
C PRO A 205 15.05 -16.46 4.06
N GLY A 206 16.38 -16.37 4.14
CA GLY A 206 17.25 -16.50 2.96
C GLY A 206 17.45 -15.22 2.16
N ILE A 207 16.83 -14.11 2.53
CA ILE A 207 17.01 -12.79 1.92
C ILE A 207 17.78 -11.88 2.89
N MET A 208 18.78 -11.19 2.40
CA MET A 208 19.48 -10.16 3.17
C MET A 208 18.71 -8.83 3.04
N GLN A 209 18.05 -8.41 4.11
CA GLN A 209 17.22 -7.20 4.11
C GLN A 209 17.90 -6.09 4.91
N THR A 210 17.96 -4.88 4.32
CA THR A 210 18.56 -3.69 4.93
C THR A 210 17.50 -2.59 5.03
N GLU A 211 17.38 -2.02 6.22
CA GLU A 211 16.46 -0.90 6.47
C GLU A 211 17.22 0.44 6.38
N ILE A 212 16.60 1.41 5.72
CA ILE A 212 17.09 2.80 5.65
C ILE A 212 17.10 3.42 7.04
N ASN A 213 18.10 4.23 7.30
CA ASN A 213 18.20 4.99 8.55
C ASN A 213 18.76 6.38 8.27
N GLU A 214 17.89 7.32 7.97
CA GLU A 214 18.28 8.70 7.64
C GLU A 214 19.03 9.39 8.79
N ALA A 215 18.67 9.08 10.05
CA ALA A 215 19.37 9.64 11.23
C ALA A 215 20.85 9.21 11.29
N ARG A 216 21.20 8.09 10.64
CA ARG A 216 22.57 7.59 10.46
C ARG A 216 23.13 7.86 9.06
N ALA A 217 22.47 8.73 8.30
CA ALA A 217 22.82 9.06 6.92
C ALA A 217 22.93 7.83 5.98
N LEU A 218 22.13 6.78 6.25
CA LEU A 218 22.00 5.63 5.38
C LEU A 218 20.77 5.83 4.48
N THR A 219 21.01 6.36 3.27
CA THR A 219 20.01 6.60 2.21
C THR A 219 19.92 5.40 1.26
N PHE A 220 18.89 5.35 0.40
CA PHE A 220 18.76 4.32 -0.64
C PHE A 220 19.99 4.24 -1.54
N ALA A 221 20.46 5.36 -2.06
CA ALA A 221 21.65 5.43 -2.92
C ALA A 221 22.91 4.91 -2.21
N LYS A 222 23.16 5.38 -0.98
CA LYS A 222 24.32 4.97 -0.21
C LYS A 222 24.28 3.47 0.13
N ALA A 223 23.13 2.98 0.60
CA ALA A 223 22.96 1.55 0.88
C ALA A 223 23.18 0.70 -0.36
N ALA A 224 22.49 0.99 -1.47
CA ALA A 224 22.61 0.25 -2.72
C ALA A 224 24.06 0.20 -3.24
N ARG A 225 24.79 1.34 -3.20
CA ARG A 225 26.20 1.40 -3.61
C ARG A 225 27.11 0.48 -2.78
N HIS A 226 26.88 0.38 -1.47
CA HIS A 226 27.65 -0.50 -0.61
C HIS A 226 27.26 -1.97 -0.80
N LEU A 227 25.97 -2.24 -0.99
CA LEU A 227 25.44 -3.59 -1.14
C LEU A 227 25.85 -4.25 -2.47
N LEU A 228 26.05 -3.48 -3.53
CA LEU A 228 26.63 -3.98 -4.80
C LEU A 228 28.04 -4.59 -4.64
N ARG A 229 28.74 -4.28 -3.52
CA ARG A 229 30.04 -4.89 -3.17
C ARG A 229 29.91 -6.15 -2.31
N GLN A 230 28.69 -6.58 -2.02
CA GLN A 230 28.39 -7.78 -1.26
C GLN A 230 28.01 -8.96 -2.17
N ASP A 231 28.44 -8.93 -3.43
CA ASP A 231 28.19 -9.97 -4.44
C ASP A 231 26.72 -10.36 -4.60
N PRO A 232 25.78 -9.41 -4.76
CA PRO A 232 24.38 -9.73 -5.00
C PRO A 232 24.16 -10.19 -6.43
N GLN A 233 23.37 -11.23 -6.64
CA GLN A 233 22.80 -11.53 -7.96
C GLN A 233 21.48 -10.75 -8.18
N THR A 234 20.80 -10.43 -7.08
CA THR A 234 19.56 -9.63 -7.14
C THR A 234 19.59 -8.52 -6.10
N LEU A 235 19.33 -7.30 -6.55
CA LEU A 235 19.17 -6.11 -5.70
C LEU A 235 17.73 -5.61 -5.78
N VAL A 236 17.07 -5.48 -4.63
CA VAL A 236 15.74 -4.87 -4.54
C VAL A 236 15.87 -3.50 -3.88
N ILE A 237 15.42 -2.45 -4.57
CA ILE A 237 15.41 -1.08 -4.08
C ILE A 237 13.95 -0.68 -3.81
N GLY A 238 13.59 -0.51 -2.54
CA GLY A 238 12.23 -0.20 -2.12
C GLY A 238 11.62 0.96 -2.89
N GLU A 239 12.39 2.04 -3.11
CA GLU A 239 11.92 3.20 -3.87
C GLU A 239 13.08 3.99 -4.51
N ILE A 240 12.89 4.39 -5.77
CA ILE A 240 13.75 5.36 -6.48
C ILE A 240 13.14 6.76 -6.29
N ARG A 241 13.78 7.59 -5.44
CA ARG A 241 13.33 8.96 -5.13
C ARG A 241 14.17 10.04 -5.82
N ASP A 242 15.43 9.71 -6.13
CA ASP A 242 16.45 10.67 -6.60
C ASP A 242 17.26 10.10 -7.77
N GLU A 243 17.99 11.00 -8.44
CA GLU A 243 18.84 10.70 -9.60
C GLU A 243 19.96 9.72 -9.25
N GLU A 244 20.54 9.83 -8.07
CA GLU A 244 21.64 8.96 -7.64
C GLU A 244 21.18 7.51 -7.53
N THR A 245 20.02 7.29 -6.89
CA THR A 245 19.39 5.95 -6.78
C THR A 245 18.99 5.41 -8.14
N ALA A 246 18.43 6.26 -9.02
CA ALA A 246 18.04 5.86 -10.38
C ALA A 246 19.25 5.39 -11.20
N ASN A 247 20.35 6.16 -11.19
CA ASN A 247 21.58 5.81 -11.89
C ASN A 247 22.18 4.50 -11.35
N ILE A 248 22.20 4.28 -10.03
CA ILE A 248 22.69 3.05 -9.44
C ILE A 248 21.84 1.85 -9.91
N ALA A 249 20.51 1.96 -9.90
CA ALA A 249 19.61 0.90 -10.35
C ALA A 249 19.82 0.53 -11.83
N VAL A 250 19.91 1.54 -12.70
CA VAL A 250 20.15 1.37 -14.14
C VAL A 250 21.51 0.72 -14.39
N HIS A 251 22.59 1.23 -13.80
CA HIS A 251 23.91 0.67 -14.00
C HIS A 251 24.06 -0.73 -13.44
N ALA A 252 23.50 -1.03 -12.28
CA ALA A 252 23.50 -2.39 -11.73
C ALA A 252 22.82 -3.38 -12.68
N ALA A 253 21.66 -3.01 -13.25
CA ALA A 253 20.96 -3.85 -14.22
C ALA A 253 21.75 -4.11 -15.51
N LEU A 254 22.54 -3.12 -15.96
CA LEU A 254 23.40 -3.26 -17.14
C LEU A 254 24.67 -4.07 -16.89
N THR A 255 25.16 -4.04 -15.65
CA THR A 255 26.40 -4.74 -15.25
C THR A 255 26.15 -6.18 -14.78
N GLY A 256 24.99 -6.74 -15.06
CA GLY A 256 24.72 -8.16 -14.84
C GLY A 256 23.87 -8.49 -13.62
N HIS A 257 23.36 -7.49 -12.89
CA HIS A 257 22.49 -7.74 -11.74
C HIS A 257 21.01 -7.73 -12.15
N MET A 258 20.20 -8.55 -11.53
CA MET A 258 18.76 -8.38 -11.53
C MET A 258 18.40 -7.27 -10.56
N VAL A 259 17.66 -6.27 -11.00
CA VAL A 259 17.21 -5.17 -10.14
C VAL A 259 15.69 -5.11 -10.15
N ILE A 260 15.09 -5.02 -8.95
CA ILE A 260 13.66 -4.77 -8.77
C ILE A 260 13.54 -3.47 -7.98
N ALA A 261 12.77 -2.51 -8.50
CA ALA A 261 12.60 -1.23 -7.81
C ALA A 261 11.19 -0.69 -7.94
N THR A 262 10.80 0.23 -7.03
CA THR A 262 9.58 1.00 -7.23
C THR A 262 9.92 2.44 -7.63
N LEU A 263 9.00 3.03 -8.38
CA LEU A 263 9.06 4.41 -8.80
C LEU A 263 7.63 4.97 -8.80
N HIS A 264 7.44 6.21 -8.39
CA HIS A 264 6.14 6.86 -8.49
C HIS A 264 5.93 7.46 -9.88
N ALA A 265 5.07 6.83 -10.69
CA ALA A 265 4.59 7.35 -11.96
C ALA A 265 3.13 6.94 -12.18
N GLY A 266 2.45 7.61 -13.11
CA GLY A 266 1.03 7.38 -13.39
C GLY A 266 0.76 6.22 -14.35
N SER A 267 1.74 5.84 -15.20
CA SER A 267 1.64 4.84 -16.27
C SER A 267 2.99 4.19 -16.55
N CYS A 268 2.99 3.13 -17.35
CA CYS A 268 4.22 2.53 -17.84
C CYS A 268 5.05 3.51 -18.67
N GLN A 269 4.42 4.35 -19.50
CA GLN A 269 5.07 5.44 -20.23
C GLN A 269 5.72 6.44 -19.25
N GLY A 270 4.97 6.90 -18.23
CA GLY A 270 5.45 7.86 -17.25
C GLY A 270 6.67 7.38 -16.44
N VAL A 271 6.86 6.07 -16.30
CA VAL A 271 8.09 5.51 -15.72
C VAL A 271 9.32 5.87 -16.57
N PHE A 272 9.25 5.70 -17.88
CA PHE A 272 10.33 6.08 -18.78
C PHE A 272 10.56 7.58 -18.79
N GLU A 273 9.49 8.38 -18.88
CA GLU A 273 9.59 9.85 -18.81
C GLU A 273 10.34 10.29 -17.57
N ARG A 274 9.99 9.71 -16.41
CA ARG A 274 10.63 10.06 -15.15
C ARG A 274 12.08 9.58 -15.06
N LEU A 275 12.40 8.37 -15.52
CA LEU A 275 13.78 7.87 -15.52
C LEU A 275 14.68 8.66 -16.48
N LEU A 276 14.16 9.05 -17.64
CA LEU A 276 14.88 9.86 -18.62
C LEU A 276 15.16 11.29 -18.12
N LEU A 277 14.37 11.79 -17.18
CA LEU A 277 14.65 13.06 -16.48
C LEU A 277 15.69 12.90 -15.36
N MET A 278 15.74 11.72 -14.72
CA MET A 278 16.65 11.44 -13.61
C MET A 278 18.03 10.95 -14.05
N CYS A 279 18.13 10.32 -15.22
CA CYS A 279 19.36 9.72 -15.71
C CYS A 279 19.84 10.44 -16.96
N GLU A 280 21.11 10.86 -17.00
CA GLU A 280 21.70 11.53 -18.16
C GLU A 280 21.83 10.62 -19.38
N ASP A 281 22.11 9.33 -19.15
CA ASP A 281 22.26 8.33 -20.21
C ASP A 281 20.91 7.66 -20.55
N SER A 282 20.21 8.24 -21.51
CA SER A 282 18.95 7.69 -22.04
C SER A 282 19.10 6.28 -22.66
N TYR A 283 20.25 5.97 -23.24
CA TYR A 283 20.54 4.65 -23.79
C TYR A 283 20.65 3.59 -22.70
N ALA A 284 21.28 3.94 -21.59
CA ALA A 284 21.39 3.08 -20.43
C ALA A 284 20.00 2.75 -19.87
N VAL A 285 19.14 3.76 -19.69
CA VAL A 285 17.77 3.58 -19.18
C VAL A 285 16.98 2.60 -20.05
N VAL A 286 16.90 2.86 -21.37
CA VAL A 286 16.13 2.03 -22.31
C VAL A 286 16.70 0.61 -22.43
N SER A 287 18.02 0.45 -22.24
CA SER A 287 18.67 -0.87 -22.27
C SER A 287 18.43 -1.68 -20.99
N ALA A 288 18.44 -1.03 -19.82
CA ALA A 288 18.30 -1.66 -18.52
C ALA A 288 16.88 -2.16 -18.26
N VAL A 289 15.86 -1.34 -18.57
CA VAL A 289 14.46 -1.68 -18.29
C VAL A 289 13.99 -2.84 -19.14
N GLN A 290 13.44 -3.88 -18.48
CA GLN A 290 12.93 -5.10 -19.13
C GLN A 290 11.43 -5.24 -18.96
N LEU A 291 10.90 -4.86 -17.79
CA LEU A 291 9.50 -5.01 -17.44
C LEU A 291 9.05 -3.85 -16.54
N VAL A 292 7.90 -3.29 -16.83
CA VAL A 292 7.25 -2.26 -16.02
C VAL A 292 5.84 -2.71 -15.69
N LEU A 293 5.44 -2.61 -14.44
CA LEU A 293 4.07 -2.83 -13.98
C LEU A 293 3.56 -1.57 -13.28
N ASN A 294 2.46 -1.03 -13.78
CA ASN A 294 1.72 0.05 -13.12
C ASN A 294 0.46 -0.52 -12.48
N GLN A 295 0.32 -0.29 -11.18
CA GLN A 295 -0.69 -0.95 -10.35
C GLN A 295 -1.66 0.02 -9.72
N ARG A 296 -2.92 -0.41 -9.63
CA ARG A 296 -3.96 0.16 -8.78
C ARG A 296 -4.63 -0.96 -8.01
N LEU A 297 -5.26 -0.64 -6.89
CA LEU A 297 -6.13 -1.56 -6.17
C LEU A 297 -7.56 -1.01 -6.21
N ILE A 298 -8.47 -1.85 -6.65
CA ILE A 298 -9.92 -1.61 -6.67
C ILE A 298 -10.59 -2.50 -5.63
N ARG A 299 -11.62 -2.01 -4.94
CA ARG A 299 -12.33 -2.82 -3.94
C ARG A 299 -13.12 -3.94 -4.62
N ARG A 300 -13.09 -5.10 -4.01
CA ARG A 300 -13.88 -6.27 -4.42
C ARG A 300 -15.27 -6.18 -3.82
N ARG A 301 -16.32 -6.43 -4.60
CA ARG A 301 -17.66 -6.62 -4.07
C ARG A 301 -17.66 -7.73 -3.02
N CYS A 302 -18.35 -7.49 -1.91
CA CYS A 302 -18.45 -8.45 -0.84
C CYS A 302 -19.15 -9.71 -1.31
N GLN A 303 -18.51 -10.86 -1.22
CA GLN A 303 -19.07 -12.13 -1.65
C GLN A 303 -20.20 -12.63 -0.73
N HIS A 304 -20.24 -12.18 0.53
CA HIS A 304 -21.29 -12.56 1.49
C HIS A 304 -22.64 -11.88 1.21
N CYS A 305 -22.62 -10.71 0.61
CA CYS A 305 -23.83 -9.90 0.40
C CYS A 305 -24.00 -9.42 -1.04
N SER A 306 -23.12 -9.81 -1.95
CA SER A 306 -23.15 -9.41 -3.37
C SER A 306 -23.34 -7.90 -3.58
N GLY A 307 -22.77 -7.09 -2.67
CA GLY A 307 -22.90 -5.63 -2.69
C GLY A 307 -24.05 -5.04 -1.84
N VAL A 308 -24.88 -5.89 -1.23
CA VAL A 308 -25.88 -5.46 -0.24
C VAL A 308 -25.20 -5.35 1.13
N PRO A 309 -25.42 -4.26 1.91
CA PRO A 309 -24.76 -4.07 3.21
C PRO A 309 -24.92 -5.26 4.17
N CYS A 310 -23.82 -5.74 4.76
CA CYS A 310 -23.82 -6.81 5.76
C CYS A 310 -22.73 -6.55 6.83
N SER A 311 -22.75 -7.35 7.92
CA SER A 311 -21.80 -7.22 9.03
C SER A 311 -20.35 -7.54 8.63
N VAL A 312 -20.13 -8.45 7.66
CA VAL A 312 -18.77 -8.83 7.20
C VAL A 312 -18.07 -7.66 6.52
N CYS A 313 -18.79 -6.91 5.68
CA CYS A 313 -18.24 -5.75 4.99
C CYS A 313 -18.49 -4.43 5.74
N LEU A 314 -18.96 -4.46 6.99
CA LEU A 314 -19.36 -3.28 7.76
C LEU A 314 -20.27 -2.34 6.96
N SER A 315 -21.25 -2.91 6.29
CA SER A 315 -22.22 -2.20 5.44
C SER A 315 -21.64 -1.40 4.26
N THR A 316 -20.38 -1.63 3.89
CA THR A 316 -19.77 -0.95 2.74
C THR A 316 -20.14 -1.57 1.39
N GLY A 317 -20.59 -2.83 1.35
CA GLY A 317 -20.79 -3.61 0.13
C GLY A 317 -19.50 -4.17 -0.47
N TYR A 318 -18.32 -3.88 0.11
CA TYR A 318 -17.01 -4.31 -0.39
C TYR A 318 -16.21 -5.03 0.69
N HIS A 319 -15.42 -6.02 0.28
CA HIS A 319 -14.51 -6.75 1.16
C HIS A 319 -13.29 -7.24 0.39
N GLY A 320 -12.13 -6.70 0.74
CA GLY A 320 -10.86 -6.96 0.06
C GLY A 320 -10.67 -6.13 -1.21
N ARG A 321 -9.51 -6.30 -1.81
CA ARG A 321 -9.09 -5.54 -3.00
C ARG A 321 -8.58 -6.47 -4.08
N ILE A 322 -8.72 -6.03 -5.35
CA ILE A 322 -8.23 -6.71 -6.55
C ILE A 322 -7.27 -5.76 -7.27
N PRO A 323 -6.13 -6.23 -7.76
CA PRO A 323 -5.23 -5.40 -8.54
C PRO A 323 -5.77 -5.15 -9.95
N LEU A 324 -5.65 -3.90 -10.40
CA LEU A 324 -5.66 -3.50 -11.79
C LEU A 324 -4.21 -3.30 -12.21
N VAL A 325 -3.80 -3.90 -13.30
CA VAL A 325 -2.42 -3.85 -13.77
C VAL A 325 -2.36 -3.42 -15.23
N GLU A 326 -1.59 -2.36 -15.47
CA GLU A 326 -1.05 -2.01 -16.78
C GLU A 326 0.39 -2.50 -16.78
N TRP A 327 0.81 -3.19 -17.85
CA TRP A 327 2.16 -3.74 -17.89
C TRP A 327 2.79 -3.60 -19.27
N PHE A 328 4.10 -3.49 -19.26
CA PHE A 328 4.88 -3.28 -20.47
C PHE A 328 6.20 -4.05 -20.42
N ARG A 329 6.33 -5.05 -21.29
CA ARG A 329 7.58 -5.76 -21.54
C ARG A 329 8.35 -5.05 -22.66
N VAL A 330 9.61 -4.72 -22.38
CA VAL A 330 10.47 -3.98 -23.31
C VAL A 330 11.14 -4.94 -24.30
N GLU A 331 10.59 -5.02 -25.50
CA GLU A 331 11.15 -5.80 -26.58
C GLU A 331 12.26 -5.05 -27.32
N THR A 332 13.14 -5.79 -28.04
CA THR A 332 14.27 -5.21 -28.75
C THR A 332 13.84 -4.16 -29.77
N THR A 333 12.77 -4.41 -30.53
CA THR A 333 12.21 -3.48 -31.51
C THR A 333 11.68 -2.20 -30.87
N MET A 334 11.07 -2.34 -29.66
CA MET A 334 10.53 -1.20 -28.92
C MET A 334 11.65 -0.33 -28.35
N ARG A 335 12.79 -0.90 -27.94
CA ARG A 335 13.96 -0.11 -27.52
C ARG A 335 14.42 0.88 -28.59
N ALA A 336 14.49 0.43 -29.83
CA ALA A 336 14.84 1.31 -30.93
C ALA A 336 13.81 2.42 -31.15
N LYS A 337 12.52 2.11 -31.06
CA LYS A 337 11.44 3.11 -31.15
C LYS A 337 11.52 4.15 -30.04
N ILE A 338 11.68 3.70 -28.77
CA ILE A 338 11.77 4.62 -27.61
C ILE A 338 13.00 5.55 -27.75
N ARG A 339 14.14 5.02 -28.22
CA ARG A 339 15.34 5.83 -28.43
C ARG A 339 15.16 6.89 -29.51
N ASN A 340 14.47 6.56 -30.59
CA ASN A 340 14.32 7.45 -31.75
C ASN A 340 13.17 8.45 -31.59
N HIS A 341 12.10 8.08 -30.91
CA HIS A 341 10.86 8.84 -30.86
C HIS A 341 10.40 9.21 -29.44
N GLY A 342 11.19 8.83 -28.41
CA GLY A 342 10.86 9.04 -27.01
C GLY A 342 9.81 8.08 -26.45
N PRO A 343 9.45 8.22 -25.17
CA PRO A 343 8.54 7.29 -24.47
C PRO A 343 7.09 7.36 -24.95
N GLY A 344 6.69 8.37 -25.70
CA GLY A 344 5.33 8.51 -26.25
C GLY A 344 4.89 7.39 -27.19
N VAL A 345 5.83 6.56 -27.66
CA VAL A 345 5.54 5.38 -28.49
C VAL A 345 5.23 4.11 -27.71
N ILE A 346 5.21 4.20 -26.37
CA ILE A 346 4.98 3.05 -25.49
C ILE A 346 3.48 2.72 -25.47
N GLU A 347 3.17 1.54 -25.97
CA GLU A 347 1.84 0.93 -25.91
C GLU A 347 1.94 -0.27 -24.97
N PRO A 348 1.35 -0.20 -23.77
CA PRO A 348 1.33 -1.32 -22.81
C PRO A 348 0.59 -2.53 -23.40
N GLN A 349 1.02 -3.75 -23.06
CA GLN A 349 0.35 -4.99 -23.47
C GLN A 349 -0.99 -5.19 -22.75
N GLY A 350 -1.20 -4.55 -21.60
CA GLY A 350 -2.48 -4.48 -20.91
C GLY A 350 -2.68 -3.10 -20.30
N SER A 351 -3.89 -2.55 -20.40
CA SER A 351 -4.23 -1.23 -19.83
C SER A 351 -5.07 -1.35 -18.57
N LEU A 352 -4.99 -0.34 -17.68
CA LEU A 352 -5.85 -0.27 -16.48
C LEU A 352 -7.34 -0.26 -16.85
N ALA A 353 -7.71 0.40 -17.95
CA ALA A 353 -9.09 0.48 -18.41
C ALA A 353 -9.61 -0.90 -18.89
N GLN A 354 -8.77 -1.67 -19.59
CA GLN A 354 -9.12 -3.03 -19.99
C GLN A 354 -9.28 -3.94 -18.77
N ALA A 355 -8.30 -3.92 -17.86
CA ALA A 355 -8.37 -4.69 -16.61
C ALA A 355 -9.63 -4.35 -15.79
N ALA A 356 -10.02 -3.06 -15.74
CA ALA A 356 -11.25 -2.64 -15.07
C ALA A 356 -12.51 -3.22 -15.73
N ARG A 357 -12.61 -3.20 -17.06
CA ARG A 357 -13.73 -3.79 -17.81
C ARG A 357 -13.88 -5.28 -17.52
N GLU A 358 -12.78 -6.03 -17.54
CA GLU A 358 -12.79 -7.47 -17.22
C GLU A 358 -13.33 -7.74 -15.80
N LEU A 359 -13.03 -6.88 -14.82
CA LEU A 359 -13.57 -7.00 -13.46
C LEU A 359 -15.07 -6.65 -13.38
N LEU A 360 -15.52 -5.68 -14.17
CA LEU A 360 -16.94 -5.31 -14.28
C LEU A 360 -17.74 -6.46 -14.92
N ASP A 361 -17.26 -7.02 -16.04
CA ASP A 361 -17.91 -8.14 -16.74
C ASP A 361 -18.03 -9.37 -15.83
N ARG A 362 -17.05 -9.62 -14.97
CA ARG A 362 -17.05 -10.66 -13.97
C ARG A 362 -17.82 -10.30 -12.68
N GLN A 363 -18.38 -9.11 -12.60
CA GLN A 363 -19.12 -8.58 -11.44
C GLN A 363 -18.30 -8.58 -10.13
N LEU A 364 -16.97 -8.49 -10.24
CA LEU A 364 -16.08 -8.47 -9.08
C LEU A 364 -15.95 -7.09 -8.44
N SER A 365 -16.30 -6.04 -9.17
CA SER A 365 -16.37 -4.64 -8.71
C SER A 365 -17.51 -3.93 -9.41
N ASP A 366 -17.57 -2.61 -9.34
CA ASP A 366 -18.60 -1.79 -10.02
C ASP A 366 -18.03 -0.48 -10.59
N GLU A 367 -18.86 0.20 -11.42
CA GLU A 367 -18.47 1.43 -12.11
C GLU A 367 -18.10 2.57 -11.16
N SER A 368 -18.77 2.65 -10.00
CA SER A 368 -18.50 3.71 -9.02
C SER A 368 -17.09 3.58 -8.46
N GLU A 369 -16.66 2.36 -8.25
CA GLU A 369 -15.34 2.04 -7.74
C GLU A 369 -14.25 2.21 -8.83
N VAL A 370 -14.55 1.85 -10.07
CA VAL A 370 -13.67 2.11 -11.22
C VAL A 370 -13.46 3.62 -11.37
N LYS A 371 -14.53 4.41 -11.32
CA LYS A 371 -14.45 5.88 -11.39
C LYS A 371 -13.65 6.46 -10.20
N ARG A 372 -13.79 5.91 -9.00
CA ARG A 372 -13.02 6.36 -7.83
C ARG A 372 -11.52 6.16 -8.01
N VAL A 373 -11.10 5.09 -8.70
CA VAL A 373 -9.69 4.68 -8.81
C VAL A 373 -9.01 5.21 -10.07
N LEU A 374 -9.73 5.30 -11.17
CA LEU A 374 -9.17 5.67 -12.47
C LEU A 374 -9.58 7.09 -12.93
N GLY A 375 -10.61 7.69 -12.32
CA GLY A 375 -11.16 9.02 -12.69
C GLY A 375 -12.37 8.93 -13.58
#